data_7eb0f33d2204db2c557dbf0829ff1950
#
_entry.id   7eb0f33d2204db2c557dbf0829ff1950
#
_cell.length_a   1.000
_cell.length_b   1.000
_cell.length_c   1.000
_cell.angle_alpha   90.00
_cell.angle_beta   90.00
_cell.angle_gamma   90.00
#
_symmetry.space_group_name_H-M   'P 1'
#
loop_
_entity.id
_entity.type
_entity.pdbx_description
1 polymer ?
#
loop_
_entity_poly.entity_id
_entity_poly.type
_entity_poly.pdbx_seq_one_letter_code
_entity_poly.pdbx_strand_id
1 'polypeptide(L)'
;LTVVLKEMHHAPVISWWVFYRVGSRNEIPGITGASHWCEHMMFKGSPRFPGGELDRVISREGGTWNASTWIDYTAYYETMPAGRIDIALELEADRMVHAQFDSDAVASERTVIISERQGLENNPTFWLREEMQASCFRVHPYHHEIIGDMADLEHMTRDDLYNHYRRYYHPNNAVAVAVGDFETDAMLRRVRALYEPIPTGAPPPSVVRAEPVQRGARRVTVEREGATAFVSMAVHAPTATDDDYFYLSVLDSVLSGASGTTNKTCRLYRALVNTNLAANVYGSIAPTIDPYVYALNATVSQGRTPDEVEGALVAEVDRLLQEPVSEAELEKAKKQARAYFAYQSESISGQADWLGTSMMVAGDTDWFDTYLDRLLAVTPDGVLDAAQRYLAPTRRTFGWFVPLNGQPQDREGL
;
A
#
# COMPACT_ATOMS: atom_id res chain seq x y z
N LEU A 1 3.19 18.51 -14.68
CA LEU A 1 2.26 17.38 -14.55
C LEU A 1 2.56 16.37 -15.65
N THR A 2 2.78 15.12 -15.27
CA THR A 2 2.77 13.99 -16.23
C THR A 2 1.32 13.54 -16.41
N VAL A 3 0.93 13.25 -17.67
CA VAL A 3 -0.44 12.81 -17.98
C VAL A 3 -0.40 11.52 -18.77
N VAL A 4 -1.11 10.51 -18.31
CA VAL A 4 -1.28 9.21 -18.95
C VAL A 4 -2.73 9.08 -19.41
N LEU A 5 -2.95 8.82 -20.70
CA LEU A 5 -4.29 8.74 -21.30
C LEU A 5 -4.45 7.37 -21.96
N LYS A 6 -5.55 6.67 -21.65
CA LYS A 6 -5.90 5.40 -22.26
C LYS A 6 -7.38 5.36 -22.66
N GLU A 7 -7.64 5.37 -23.95
CA GLU A 7 -9.01 5.30 -24.49
C GLU A 7 -9.59 3.88 -24.35
N MET A 8 -10.82 3.79 -23.85
CA MET A 8 -11.59 2.55 -23.73
C MET A 8 -13.08 2.85 -23.96
N HIS A 9 -13.61 2.52 -25.15
CA HIS A 9 -14.94 2.92 -25.60
C HIS A 9 -16.06 1.90 -25.37
N HIS A 10 -15.88 0.92 -24.49
CA HIS A 10 -16.90 -0.12 -24.26
C HIS A 10 -18.01 0.31 -23.30
N ALA A 11 -17.83 1.39 -22.53
CA ALA A 11 -18.82 1.97 -21.64
C ALA A 11 -18.62 3.51 -21.57
N PRO A 12 -19.70 4.33 -21.49
CA PRO A 12 -19.61 5.78 -21.51
C PRO A 12 -19.21 6.36 -20.14
N VAL A 13 -18.08 5.92 -19.60
CA VAL A 13 -17.53 6.31 -18.31
C VAL A 13 -16.03 6.57 -18.42
N ILE A 14 -15.54 7.46 -17.55
CA ILE A 14 -14.11 7.80 -17.46
C ILE A 14 -13.71 7.73 -15.99
N SER A 15 -12.60 7.09 -15.70
CA SER A 15 -11.93 7.13 -14.41
C SER A 15 -10.75 8.09 -14.50
N TRP A 16 -10.77 9.13 -13.67
CA TRP A 16 -9.75 10.16 -13.55
C TRP A 16 -9.04 10.01 -12.23
N TRP A 17 -7.70 9.90 -12.25
CA TRP A 17 -6.86 9.72 -11.08
C TRP A 17 -5.77 10.78 -11.04
N VAL A 18 -5.48 11.30 -9.85
CA VAL A 18 -4.33 12.17 -9.61
C VAL A 18 -3.50 11.57 -8.48
N PHE A 19 -2.29 11.15 -8.83
CA PHE A 19 -1.31 10.60 -7.90
C PHE A 19 -0.29 11.68 -7.54
N TYR A 20 -0.03 11.84 -6.25
CA TYR A 20 1.04 12.70 -5.75
C TYR A 20 2.17 11.84 -5.20
N ARG A 21 3.44 12.20 -5.54
CA ARG A 21 4.65 11.51 -5.04
C ARG A 21 4.89 11.89 -3.58
N VAL A 22 3.97 11.53 -2.70
CA VAL A 22 4.02 11.72 -1.26
C VAL A 22 3.17 10.66 -0.57
N GLY A 23 3.77 10.00 0.39
CA GLY A 23 3.13 9.02 1.27
C GLY A 23 3.86 9.03 2.61
N SER A 24 3.62 8.03 3.48
CA SER A 24 4.28 7.97 4.80
C SER A 24 5.80 7.95 4.70
N ARG A 25 6.38 7.45 3.60
CA ARG A 25 7.82 7.51 3.28
C ARG A 25 8.43 8.93 3.34
N ASN A 26 7.63 9.94 3.09
CA ASN A 26 8.07 11.34 3.02
C ASN A 26 7.96 12.09 4.34
N GLU A 27 7.47 11.42 5.36
CA GLU A 27 7.26 11.97 6.69
C GLU A 27 8.52 11.90 7.53
N ILE A 28 8.56 12.73 8.57
CA ILE A 28 9.64 12.76 9.54
C ILE A 28 9.04 12.60 10.94
N PRO A 29 9.81 12.12 11.95
CA PRO A 29 9.35 12.08 13.33
C PRO A 29 8.81 13.43 13.80
N GLY A 30 7.68 13.41 14.47
CA GLY A 30 6.92 14.59 14.90
C GLY A 30 5.74 14.94 13.98
N ILE A 31 5.69 14.40 12.77
CA ILE A 31 4.58 14.58 11.82
C ILE A 31 4.24 13.27 11.07
N THR A 32 4.40 12.11 11.69
CA THR A 32 3.95 10.84 11.12
C THR A 32 2.42 10.84 11.00
N GLY A 33 1.89 10.35 9.88
CA GLY A 33 0.47 10.42 9.53
C GLY A 33 0.07 11.70 8.79
N ALA A 34 1.00 12.64 8.54
CA ALA A 34 0.68 13.90 7.86
C ALA A 34 0.14 13.69 6.43
N SER A 35 0.64 12.69 5.70
CA SER A 35 0.16 12.40 4.34
C SER A 35 -1.28 11.92 4.34
N HIS A 36 -1.62 11.01 5.25
CA HIS A 36 -2.99 10.53 5.42
C HIS A 36 -3.93 11.64 5.93
N TRP A 37 -3.49 12.43 6.89
CA TRP A 37 -4.30 13.56 7.37
C TRP A 37 -4.47 14.64 6.29
N CYS A 38 -3.46 14.91 5.47
CA CYS A 38 -3.62 15.78 4.29
C CYS A 38 -4.64 15.22 3.30
N GLU A 39 -4.68 13.89 3.09
CA GLU A 39 -5.73 13.26 2.30
C GLU A 39 -7.11 13.66 2.79
N HIS A 40 -7.42 13.53 4.09
CA HIS A 40 -8.68 13.94 4.69
C HIS A 40 -8.95 15.44 4.50
N MET A 41 -7.93 16.27 4.67
CA MET A 41 -8.10 17.73 4.50
C MET A 41 -8.43 18.15 3.07
N MET A 42 -8.04 17.37 2.07
CA MET A 42 -8.39 17.61 0.66
C MET A 42 -9.90 17.49 0.39
N PHE A 43 -10.68 16.95 1.31
CA PHE A 43 -12.14 16.86 1.24
C PHE A 43 -12.86 17.93 2.07
N LYS A 44 -12.12 18.80 2.78
CA LYS A 44 -12.71 19.85 3.61
C LYS A 44 -13.06 21.11 2.83
N GLY A 45 -12.73 21.13 1.54
CA GLY A 45 -13.18 22.14 0.60
C GLY A 45 -12.08 23.01 0.00
N SER A 46 -12.49 23.72 -1.00
CA SER A 46 -11.76 24.74 -1.74
C SER A 46 -12.71 25.89 -2.09
N PRO A 47 -12.23 27.01 -2.63
CA PRO A 47 -13.11 28.14 -3.00
C PRO A 47 -14.17 27.77 -4.05
N ARG A 48 -13.87 26.86 -4.98
CA ARG A 48 -14.84 26.41 -6.01
C ARG A 48 -15.75 25.29 -5.51
N PHE A 49 -15.25 24.44 -4.61
CA PHE A 49 -15.96 23.30 -4.07
C PHE A 49 -15.93 23.37 -2.53
N PRO A 50 -16.82 24.16 -1.91
CA PRO A 50 -16.87 24.28 -0.45
C PRO A 50 -17.07 22.95 0.24
N GLY A 51 -16.62 22.85 1.50
CA GLY A 51 -16.71 21.61 2.28
C GLY A 51 -18.13 21.03 2.31
N GLY A 52 -18.24 19.72 2.10
CA GLY A 52 -19.49 18.98 2.01
C GLY A 52 -20.20 19.06 0.64
N GLU A 53 -19.74 19.89 -0.28
CA GLU A 53 -20.31 19.95 -1.64
C GLU A 53 -19.72 18.92 -2.59
N LEU A 54 -18.47 18.47 -2.35
CA LEU A 54 -17.78 17.51 -3.22
C LEU A 54 -18.60 16.24 -3.42
N ASP A 55 -19.01 15.60 -2.35
CA ASP A 55 -19.81 14.37 -2.41
C ASP A 55 -21.14 14.59 -3.13
N ARG A 56 -21.81 15.72 -2.85
CA ARG A 56 -23.06 16.08 -3.50
C ARG A 56 -22.92 16.31 -5.00
N VAL A 57 -21.85 17.00 -5.41
CA VAL A 57 -21.62 17.32 -6.83
C VAL A 57 -21.32 16.05 -7.61
N ILE A 58 -20.43 15.20 -7.12
CA ILE A 58 -20.07 13.94 -7.78
C ILE A 58 -21.26 12.98 -7.81
N SER A 59 -21.90 12.74 -6.66
CA SER A 59 -23.02 11.79 -6.57
C SER A 59 -24.23 12.23 -7.40
N ARG A 60 -24.56 13.53 -7.41
CA ARG A 60 -25.66 14.07 -8.22
C ARG A 60 -25.48 13.81 -9.72
N GLU A 61 -24.25 13.84 -10.20
CA GLU A 61 -23.94 13.61 -11.61
C GLU A 61 -23.68 12.12 -11.94
N GLY A 62 -23.91 11.23 -10.97
CA GLY A 62 -23.79 9.77 -11.15
C GLY A 62 -22.36 9.24 -11.08
N GLY A 63 -21.45 10.02 -10.50
CA GLY A 63 -20.08 9.63 -10.27
C GLY A 63 -19.85 8.95 -8.92
N THR A 64 -18.67 8.36 -8.80
CA THR A 64 -18.10 7.86 -7.54
C THR A 64 -16.71 8.44 -7.34
N TRP A 65 -16.27 8.56 -6.10
CA TRP A 65 -14.96 9.08 -5.77
C TRP A 65 -14.39 8.40 -4.54
N ASN A 66 -13.08 8.42 -4.41
CA ASN A 66 -12.38 8.04 -3.19
C ASN A 66 -10.94 8.59 -3.23
N ALA A 67 -10.18 8.33 -2.18
CA ALA A 67 -8.76 8.56 -2.12
C ALA A 67 -8.07 7.45 -1.32
N SER A 68 -6.76 7.41 -1.39
CA SER A 68 -5.95 6.50 -0.58
C SER A 68 -4.53 7.03 -0.42
N THR A 69 -4.02 6.95 0.80
CA THR A 69 -2.62 7.18 1.09
C THR A 69 -1.90 5.84 1.24
N TRP A 70 -0.83 5.69 0.50
CA TRP A 70 0.09 4.57 0.58
C TRP A 70 1.46 5.04 1.12
N ILE A 71 2.40 4.11 1.29
CA ILE A 71 3.72 4.46 1.80
C ILE A 71 4.51 5.36 0.84
N ASP A 72 4.31 5.24 -0.48
CA ASP A 72 5.06 5.95 -1.53
C ASP A 72 4.28 7.07 -2.23
N TYR A 73 2.96 7.03 -2.18
CA TYR A 73 2.11 7.99 -2.88
C TYR A 73 0.75 8.16 -2.20
N THR A 74 0.09 9.26 -2.55
CA THR A 74 -1.33 9.50 -2.24
C THR A 74 -2.08 9.68 -3.55
N ALA A 75 -3.21 9.01 -3.71
CA ALA A 75 -4.04 9.05 -4.91
C ALA A 75 -5.45 9.52 -4.60
N TYR A 76 -6.00 10.34 -5.50
CA TYR A 76 -7.38 10.79 -5.50
C TYR A 76 -8.01 10.38 -6.82
N TYR A 77 -9.25 9.92 -6.80
CA TYR A 77 -9.87 9.46 -8.02
C TYR A 77 -11.38 9.60 -8.04
N GLU A 78 -11.87 9.90 -9.22
CA GLU A 78 -13.27 9.95 -9.57
C GLU A 78 -13.55 9.05 -10.78
N THR A 79 -14.68 8.36 -10.75
CA THR A 79 -15.25 7.70 -11.93
C THR A 79 -16.55 8.36 -12.28
N MET A 80 -16.62 8.98 -13.47
CA MET A 80 -17.71 9.82 -13.91
C MET A 80 -18.32 9.32 -15.23
N PRO A 81 -19.61 9.59 -15.49
CA PRO A 81 -20.12 9.52 -16.86
C PRO A 81 -19.26 10.40 -17.79
N ALA A 82 -18.94 9.93 -18.98
CA ALA A 82 -18.03 10.60 -19.90
C ALA A 82 -18.41 12.06 -20.22
N GLY A 83 -19.71 12.37 -20.31
CA GLY A 83 -20.22 13.73 -20.51
C GLY A 83 -20.12 14.64 -19.27
N ARG A 84 -19.63 14.15 -18.14
CA ARG A 84 -19.53 14.89 -16.86
C ARG A 84 -18.10 14.92 -16.28
N ILE A 85 -17.13 14.44 -17.01
CA ILE A 85 -15.74 14.35 -16.53
C ILE A 85 -15.12 15.71 -16.17
N ASP A 86 -15.59 16.80 -16.77
CA ASP A 86 -15.06 18.13 -16.48
C ASP A 86 -15.17 18.49 -14.99
N ILE A 87 -16.16 17.95 -14.28
CA ILE A 87 -16.33 18.16 -12.84
C ILE A 87 -15.13 17.59 -12.06
N ALA A 88 -14.72 16.36 -12.37
CA ALA A 88 -13.59 15.73 -11.73
C ALA A 88 -12.27 16.45 -12.08
N LEU A 89 -12.08 16.82 -13.35
CA LEU A 89 -10.91 17.57 -13.79
C LEU A 89 -10.78 18.92 -13.08
N GLU A 90 -11.89 19.65 -12.93
CA GLU A 90 -11.93 20.96 -12.27
C GLU A 90 -11.71 20.83 -10.76
N LEU A 91 -12.31 19.82 -10.14
CA LEU A 91 -12.17 19.52 -8.71
C LEU A 91 -10.70 19.27 -8.36
N GLU A 92 -10.06 18.34 -9.10
CA GLU A 92 -8.67 17.97 -8.83
C GLU A 92 -7.70 19.13 -9.09
N ALA A 93 -7.91 19.90 -10.14
CA ALA A 93 -7.11 21.09 -10.42
C ALA A 93 -7.26 22.17 -9.33
N ASP A 94 -8.48 22.37 -8.82
CA ASP A 94 -8.74 23.38 -7.79
C ASP A 94 -8.16 22.97 -6.43
N ARG A 95 -8.40 21.73 -5.97
CA ARG A 95 -7.88 21.27 -4.67
C ARG A 95 -6.36 21.07 -4.65
N MET A 96 -5.73 20.86 -5.80
CA MET A 96 -4.26 20.81 -5.90
C MET A 96 -3.61 22.12 -5.42
N VAL A 97 -4.30 23.26 -5.55
CA VAL A 97 -3.75 24.60 -5.27
C VAL A 97 -4.44 25.29 -4.10
N HIS A 98 -5.74 25.05 -3.94
CA HIS A 98 -6.62 25.86 -3.10
C HIS A 98 -7.29 25.09 -1.98
N ALA A 99 -6.84 23.86 -1.65
CA ALA A 99 -7.39 23.12 -0.52
C ALA A 99 -7.28 23.96 0.77
N GLN A 100 -8.38 23.99 1.53
CA GLN A 100 -8.50 24.79 2.73
C GLN A 100 -8.10 23.96 3.95
N PHE A 101 -7.20 24.53 4.75
CA PHE A 101 -6.75 23.95 6.02
C PHE A 101 -7.16 24.88 7.15
N ASP A 102 -8.47 25.09 7.32
CA ASP A 102 -8.98 25.92 8.39
C ASP A 102 -8.69 25.27 9.75
N SER A 103 -8.33 26.08 10.74
CA SER A 103 -7.94 25.58 12.07
C SER A 103 -9.06 24.75 12.73
N ASP A 104 -10.32 25.16 12.58
CA ASP A 104 -11.46 24.43 13.12
C ASP A 104 -11.68 23.09 12.41
N ALA A 105 -11.50 23.08 11.08
CA ALA A 105 -11.57 21.85 10.29
C ALA A 105 -10.45 20.86 10.65
N VAL A 106 -9.21 21.36 10.83
CA VAL A 106 -8.07 20.54 11.30
C VAL A 106 -8.34 19.99 12.70
N ALA A 107 -8.83 20.81 13.64
CA ALA A 107 -9.14 20.38 14.99
C ALA A 107 -10.26 19.30 15.02
N SER A 108 -11.28 19.49 14.21
CA SER A 108 -12.36 18.49 14.05
C SER A 108 -11.82 17.18 13.47
N GLU A 109 -11.02 17.27 12.40
CA GLU A 109 -10.49 16.10 11.72
C GLU A 109 -9.48 15.33 12.55
N ARG A 110 -8.72 15.98 13.44
CA ARG A 110 -7.89 15.30 14.45
C ARG A 110 -8.67 14.23 15.20
N THR A 111 -9.89 14.56 15.63
CA THR A 111 -10.74 13.61 16.36
C THR A 111 -11.11 12.41 15.48
N VAL A 112 -11.36 12.65 14.19
CA VAL A 112 -11.66 11.59 13.21
C VAL A 112 -10.45 10.67 13.02
N ILE A 113 -9.27 11.23 12.73
CA ILE A 113 -8.02 10.48 12.52
C ILE A 113 -7.64 9.66 13.77
N ILE A 114 -7.72 10.27 14.96
CA ILE A 114 -7.44 9.56 16.22
C ILE A 114 -8.46 8.42 16.43
N SER A 115 -9.74 8.66 16.15
CA SER A 115 -10.78 7.62 16.25
C SER A 115 -10.55 6.48 15.25
N GLU A 116 -10.07 6.81 14.05
CA GLU A 116 -9.72 5.81 13.05
C GLU A 116 -8.54 4.97 13.52
N ARG A 117 -7.45 5.59 14.02
CA ARG A 117 -6.33 4.86 14.61
C ARG A 117 -6.79 3.97 15.75
N GLN A 118 -7.60 4.47 16.68
CA GLN A 118 -8.15 3.68 17.77
C GLN A 118 -9.02 2.51 17.25
N GLY A 119 -9.74 2.72 16.14
CA GLY A 119 -10.46 1.66 15.43
C GLY A 119 -9.52 0.56 14.91
N LEU A 120 -8.39 0.94 14.32
CA LEU A 120 -7.35 0.01 13.88
C LEU A 120 -6.71 -0.74 15.04
N GLU A 121 -6.47 -0.07 16.17
CA GLU A 121 -5.90 -0.64 17.40
C GLU A 121 -6.78 -1.72 18.04
N ASN A 122 -8.08 -1.77 17.73
CA ASN A 122 -8.97 -2.86 18.13
C ASN A 122 -8.67 -4.18 17.39
N ASN A 123 -7.89 -4.13 16.30
CA ASN A 123 -7.44 -5.32 15.60
C ASN A 123 -6.06 -5.76 16.13
N PRO A 124 -5.93 -6.94 16.72
CA PRO A 124 -4.65 -7.45 17.23
C PRO A 124 -3.52 -7.47 16.19
N THR A 125 -3.86 -7.69 14.92
CA THR A 125 -2.86 -7.71 13.84
C THR A 125 -2.27 -6.34 13.53
N PHE A 126 -2.95 -5.24 13.89
CA PHE A 126 -2.41 -3.88 13.76
C PHE A 126 -1.17 -3.71 14.64
N TRP A 127 -1.26 -4.07 15.92
CA TRP A 127 -0.14 -3.97 16.85
C TRP A 127 1.05 -4.83 16.45
N LEU A 128 0.77 -6.05 15.99
CA LEU A 128 1.84 -6.92 15.49
C LEU A 128 2.52 -6.31 14.25
N ARG A 129 1.74 -5.75 13.32
CA ARG A 129 2.27 -5.13 12.10
C ARG A 129 3.10 -3.89 12.41
N GLU A 130 2.61 -3.00 13.29
CA GLU A 130 3.32 -1.79 13.73
C GLU A 130 4.69 -2.14 14.33
N GLU A 131 4.75 -3.06 15.28
CA GLU A 131 5.99 -3.51 15.91
C GLU A 131 6.93 -4.24 14.94
N MET A 132 6.37 -5.05 14.06
CA MET A 132 7.15 -5.72 13.01
C MET A 132 7.76 -4.72 12.04
N GLN A 133 7.00 -3.73 11.61
CA GLN A 133 7.46 -2.69 10.69
C GLN A 133 8.57 -1.86 11.34
N ALA A 134 8.38 -1.40 12.57
CA ALA A 134 9.40 -0.69 13.34
C ALA A 134 10.67 -1.53 13.54
N SER A 135 10.53 -2.86 13.72
CA SER A 135 11.67 -3.76 13.84
C SER A 135 12.37 -4.04 12.51
N CYS A 136 11.65 -4.04 11.39
CA CYS A 136 12.25 -4.27 10.07
C CYS A 136 13.14 -3.09 9.63
N PHE A 137 12.79 -1.86 10.01
CA PHE A 137 13.50 -0.66 9.58
C PHE A 137 14.16 0.07 10.75
N ARG A 138 15.45 0.35 10.64
CA ARG A 138 16.22 1.11 11.64
C ARG A 138 16.32 2.58 11.30
N VAL A 139 16.39 2.91 10.02
CA VAL A 139 16.68 4.26 9.55
C VAL A 139 15.77 4.72 8.41
N HIS A 140 15.22 3.78 7.63
CA HIS A 140 14.34 4.13 6.52
C HIS A 140 12.99 4.60 7.04
N PRO A 141 12.35 5.63 6.43
CA PRO A 141 11.04 6.13 6.87
C PRO A 141 9.88 5.12 6.77
N TYR A 142 10.07 3.98 6.13
CA TYR A 142 9.08 2.90 6.13
C TYR A 142 8.85 2.25 7.51
N HIS A 143 9.46 2.76 8.58
CA HIS A 143 9.39 2.16 9.92
C HIS A 143 8.08 2.44 10.67
N HIS A 144 7.20 3.32 10.20
CA HIS A 144 5.94 3.69 10.86
C HIS A 144 4.72 3.41 9.98
N GLU A 145 3.57 3.27 10.61
CA GLU A 145 2.28 3.05 9.95
C GLU A 145 1.80 4.32 9.22
N ILE A 146 1.03 4.14 8.15
CA ILE A 146 0.49 5.24 7.34
C ILE A 146 -0.39 6.18 8.16
N ILE A 147 -1.15 5.62 9.12
CA ILE A 147 -2.02 6.41 10.01
C ILE A 147 -1.22 7.34 10.92
N GLY A 148 0.08 7.07 11.14
CA GLY A 148 0.97 7.85 12.01
C GLY A 148 0.93 7.42 13.47
N ASP A 149 1.93 7.88 14.24
CA ASP A 149 2.04 7.63 15.66
C ASP A 149 1.05 8.48 16.46
N MET A 150 0.44 7.92 17.51
CA MET A 150 -0.56 8.64 18.32
C MET A 150 -0.02 9.97 18.86
N ALA A 151 1.22 9.97 19.35
CA ALA A 151 1.87 11.17 19.89
C ALA A 151 1.99 12.29 18.84
N ASP A 152 2.28 11.94 17.58
CA ASP A 152 2.37 12.89 16.48
C ASP A 152 0.96 13.43 16.12
N LEU A 153 -0.03 12.55 16.05
CA LEU A 153 -1.42 12.92 15.76
C LEU A 153 -2.01 13.89 16.81
N GLU A 154 -1.66 13.70 18.09
CA GLU A 154 -2.12 14.57 19.17
C GLU A 154 -1.49 15.97 19.11
N HIS A 155 -0.26 16.09 18.61
CA HIS A 155 0.52 17.33 18.68
C HIS A 155 0.69 18.06 17.34
N MET A 156 0.51 17.37 16.20
CA MET A 156 0.65 17.93 14.87
C MET A 156 -0.23 19.16 14.67
N THR A 157 0.35 20.26 14.22
CA THR A 157 -0.35 21.53 14.07
C THR A 157 -0.98 21.70 12.67
N ARG A 158 -1.89 22.66 12.56
CA ARG A 158 -2.41 23.08 11.24
C ARG A 158 -1.30 23.47 10.28
N ASP A 159 -0.27 24.17 10.79
CA ASP A 159 0.82 24.64 9.93
C ASP A 159 1.74 23.49 9.49
N ASP A 160 1.91 22.44 10.27
CA ASP A 160 2.62 21.23 9.84
C ASP A 160 1.91 20.59 8.65
N LEU A 161 0.60 20.39 8.75
CA LEU A 161 -0.22 19.82 7.67
C LEU A 161 -0.23 20.72 6.41
N TYR A 162 -0.43 22.03 6.60
CA TYR A 162 -0.44 22.96 5.47
C TYR A 162 0.92 23.06 4.79
N ASN A 163 2.02 23.05 5.55
CA ASN A 163 3.37 23.01 5.00
C ASN A 163 3.65 21.70 4.26
N HIS A 164 3.13 20.57 4.77
CA HIS A 164 3.21 19.28 4.07
C HIS A 164 2.46 19.33 2.75
N TYR A 165 1.19 19.78 2.74
CA TYR A 165 0.42 20.01 1.52
C TYR A 165 1.16 20.92 0.54
N ARG A 166 1.62 22.11 0.96
CA ARG A 166 2.30 23.08 0.09
C ARG A 166 3.63 22.56 -0.45
N ARG A 167 4.24 21.59 0.19
CA ARG A 167 5.51 20.98 -0.24
C ARG A 167 5.34 19.93 -1.33
N TYR A 168 4.24 19.19 -1.30
CA TYR A 168 4.08 18.00 -2.13
C TYR A 168 2.96 18.10 -3.17
N TYR A 169 1.94 18.93 -2.94
CA TYR A 169 0.76 19.00 -3.80
C TYR A 169 0.92 20.10 -4.86
N HIS A 170 1.56 19.74 -5.96
CA HIS A 170 1.76 20.63 -7.12
C HIS A 170 2.02 19.83 -8.40
N PRO A 171 1.81 20.40 -9.60
CA PRO A 171 1.79 19.64 -10.85
C PRO A 171 3.08 18.86 -11.15
N ASN A 172 4.24 19.41 -10.85
CA ASN A 172 5.53 18.74 -11.13
C ASN A 172 5.85 17.61 -10.13
N ASN A 173 5.03 17.39 -9.10
CA ASN A 173 5.11 16.25 -8.19
C ASN A 173 3.93 15.27 -8.37
N ALA A 174 3.13 15.44 -9.42
CA ALA A 174 1.92 14.66 -9.66
C ALA A 174 1.92 13.96 -11.02
N VAL A 175 1.16 12.87 -11.07
CA VAL A 175 0.79 12.15 -12.30
C VAL A 175 -0.71 12.07 -12.36
N ALA A 176 -1.28 12.48 -13.49
CA ALA A 176 -2.70 12.31 -13.75
C ALA A 176 -2.92 11.18 -14.75
N VAL A 177 -3.90 10.33 -14.49
CA VAL A 177 -4.25 9.18 -15.33
C VAL A 177 -5.72 9.24 -15.68
N ALA A 178 -6.05 9.16 -16.98
CA ALA A 178 -7.42 8.99 -17.44
C ALA A 178 -7.56 7.67 -18.20
N VAL A 179 -8.55 6.87 -17.83
CA VAL A 179 -8.92 5.65 -18.56
C VAL A 179 -10.44 5.66 -18.81
N GLY A 180 -10.86 5.46 -20.04
CA GLY A 180 -12.28 5.36 -20.37
C GLY A 180 -12.68 5.95 -21.72
N ASP A 181 -13.93 6.39 -21.82
CA ASP A 181 -14.57 6.81 -23.08
C ASP A 181 -14.33 8.31 -23.36
N PHE A 182 -13.22 8.61 -23.99
CA PHE A 182 -12.85 9.95 -24.45
C PHE A 182 -11.98 9.90 -25.70
N GLU A 183 -11.87 11.03 -26.40
CA GLU A 183 -10.90 11.25 -27.46
C GLU A 183 -9.64 11.89 -26.86
N THR A 184 -8.46 11.30 -27.08
CA THR A 184 -7.19 11.71 -26.49
C THR A 184 -6.89 13.19 -26.64
N ASP A 185 -7.01 13.74 -27.87
CA ASP A 185 -6.72 15.15 -28.13
C ASP A 185 -7.70 16.10 -27.39
N ALA A 186 -8.97 15.69 -27.28
CA ALA A 186 -9.97 16.47 -26.57
C ALA A 186 -9.70 16.48 -25.05
N MET A 187 -9.38 15.32 -24.47
CA MET A 187 -9.02 15.18 -23.06
C MET A 187 -7.75 15.99 -22.76
N LEU A 188 -6.72 15.86 -23.57
CA LEU A 188 -5.45 16.58 -23.38
C LEU A 188 -5.65 18.11 -23.42
N ARG A 189 -6.51 18.64 -24.32
CA ARG A 189 -6.86 20.07 -24.34
C ARG A 189 -7.53 20.53 -23.04
N ARG A 190 -8.45 19.74 -22.48
CA ARG A 190 -9.11 20.04 -21.21
C ARG A 190 -8.13 20.05 -20.04
N VAL A 191 -7.29 19.01 -19.94
CA VAL A 191 -6.25 18.94 -18.91
C VAL A 191 -5.28 20.10 -18.99
N ARG A 192 -4.80 20.45 -20.20
CA ARG A 192 -3.93 21.62 -20.39
C ARG A 192 -4.59 22.93 -19.94
N ALA A 193 -5.85 23.15 -20.32
CA ALA A 193 -6.57 24.37 -19.94
C ALA A 193 -6.67 24.58 -18.42
N LEU A 194 -6.76 23.47 -17.65
CA LEU A 194 -6.90 23.52 -16.20
C LEU A 194 -5.55 23.53 -15.46
N TYR A 195 -4.57 22.75 -15.91
CA TYR A 195 -3.34 22.50 -15.15
C TYR A 195 -2.13 23.35 -15.64
N GLU A 196 -2.06 23.78 -16.91
CA GLU A 196 -0.96 24.66 -17.38
C GLU A 196 -0.87 26.00 -16.64
N PRO A 197 -1.99 26.63 -16.21
CA PRO A 197 -1.92 27.86 -15.42
C PRO A 197 -1.38 27.65 -13.99
N ILE A 198 -1.37 26.42 -13.48
CA ILE A 198 -0.93 26.11 -12.11
C ILE A 198 0.62 26.19 -12.04
N PRO A 199 1.18 27.04 -11.17
CA PRO A 199 2.62 27.15 -11.07
C PRO A 199 3.26 25.87 -10.53
N THR A 200 4.47 25.57 -10.99
CA THR A 200 5.27 24.46 -10.45
C THR A 200 5.77 24.79 -9.04
N GLY A 201 5.77 23.78 -8.17
CA GLY A 201 6.38 23.87 -6.84
C GLY A 201 7.89 23.59 -6.87
N ALA A 202 8.56 23.83 -5.74
CA ALA A 202 9.93 23.39 -5.55
C ALA A 202 9.99 21.85 -5.56
N PRO A 203 11.06 21.25 -6.09
CA PRO A 203 11.22 19.80 -5.99
C PRO A 203 11.15 19.32 -4.54
N PRO A 204 10.37 18.28 -4.24
CA PRO A 204 10.32 17.74 -2.87
C PRO A 204 11.70 17.23 -2.42
N PRO A 205 11.96 17.22 -1.10
CA PRO A 205 13.17 16.62 -0.56
C PRO A 205 13.30 15.15 -0.95
N SER A 206 14.48 14.74 -1.37
CA SER A 206 14.77 13.33 -1.64
C SER A 206 14.85 12.54 -0.34
N VAL A 207 14.27 11.36 -0.30
CA VAL A 207 14.48 10.38 0.76
C VAL A 207 15.82 9.71 0.54
N VAL A 208 16.80 10.05 1.36
CA VAL A 208 18.20 9.60 1.19
C VAL A 208 18.62 8.52 2.20
N ARG A 209 17.72 8.11 3.09
CA ARG A 209 18.01 7.13 4.14
C ARG A 209 17.80 5.71 3.63
N ALA A 210 18.85 5.08 3.13
CA ALA A 210 18.81 3.67 2.77
C ALA A 210 18.87 2.79 4.02
N GLU A 211 17.99 1.79 4.12
CA GLU A 211 18.04 0.79 5.21
C GLU A 211 19.28 -0.09 5.06
N PRO A 212 20.11 -0.23 6.11
CA PRO A 212 21.26 -1.12 6.05
C PRO A 212 20.81 -2.59 6.00
N VAL A 213 21.59 -3.40 5.30
CA VAL A 213 21.34 -4.85 5.20
C VAL A 213 21.26 -5.48 6.59
N GLN A 214 20.18 -6.21 6.88
CA GLN A 214 19.99 -6.95 8.12
C GLN A 214 21.01 -8.11 8.20
N ARG A 215 21.73 -8.22 9.33
CA ARG A 215 22.81 -9.21 9.53
C ARG A 215 22.53 -10.22 10.65
N GLY A 216 21.33 -10.22 11.20
CA GLY A 216 20.90 -11.16 12.24
C GLY A 216 19.38 -11.17 12.32
N ALA A 217 18.80 -12.32 12.67
CA ALA A 217 17.38 -12.42 12.88
C ALA A 217 16.93 -11.46 13.99
N ARG A 218 15.72 -10.90 13.82
CA ARG A 218 15.06 -10.04 14.80
C ARG A 218 13.81 -10.73 15.30
N ARG A 219 13.35 -10.37 16.51
CA ARG A 219 12.13 -10.92 17.08
C ARG A 219 11.42 -9.86 17.90
N VAL A 220 10.11 -9.80 17.75
CA VAL A 220 9.22 -9.01 18.59
C VAL A 220 8.10 -9.90 19.13
N THR A 221 7.61 -9.58 20.33
CA THR A 221 6.45 -10.22 20.90
C THR A 221 5.52 -9.13 21.43
N VAL A 222 4.29 -9.15 20.97
CA VAL A 222 3.24 -8.24 21.41
C VAL A 222 2.30 -9.02 22.33
N GLU A 223 2.22 -8.60 23.59
CA GLU A 223 1.33 -9.20 24.58
C GLU A 223 0.20 -8.21 24.88
N ARG A 224 -1.03 -8.53 24.49
CA ARG A 224 -2.21 -7.68 24.68
C ARG A 224 -3.46 -8.52 24.85
N GLU A 225 -4.55 -7.87 25.28
CA GLU A 225 -5.86 -8.50 25.30
C GLU A 225 -6.24 -9.02 23.92
N GLY A 226 -6.77 -10.23 23.85
CA GLY A 226 -7.17 -10.88 22.62
C GLY A 226 -7.59 -12.31 22.82
N ALA A 227 -8.19 -12.90 21.79
CA ALA A 227 -8.64 -14.28 21.83
C ALA A 227 -7.76 -15.24 21.01
N THR A 228 -6.94 -14.69 20.10
CA THR A 228 -6.24 -15.48 19.09
C THR A 228 -4.79 -15.01 18.96
N ALA A 229 -3.87 -15.96 18.92
CA ALA A 229 -2.47 -15.67 18.66
C ALA A 229 -2.19 -15.56 17.14
N PHE A 230 -1.21 -14.73 16.78
CA PHE A 230 -0.76 -14.54 15.41
C PHE A 230 0.76 -14.70 15.33
N VAL A 231 1.22 -15.21 14.20
CA VAL A 231 2.65 -15.34 13.88
C VAL A 231 2.90 -14.62 12.57
N SER A 232 3.95 -13.82 12.52
CA SER A 232 4.43 -13.14 11.33
C SER A 232 5.92 -13.40 11.12
N MET A 233 6.33 -13.60 9.88
CA MET A 233 7.72 -13.59 9.46
C MET A 233 7.87 -12.58 8.32
N ALA A 234 8.79 -11.64 8.43
CA ALA A 234 9.05 -10.63 7.43
C ALA A 234 10.52 -10.61 7.01
N VAL A 235 10.77 -10.26 5.76
CA VAL A 235 12.10 -9.98 5.20
C VAL A 235 12.02 -8.73 4.34
N HIS A 236 13.15 -8.06 4.10
CA HIS A 236 13.18 -6.97 3.11
C HIS A 236 13.02 -7.54 1.70
N ALA A 237 12.05 -7.02 0.96
CA ALA A 237 11.82 -7.30 -0.46
C ALA A 237 12.58 -6.29 -1.34
N PRO A 238 12.90 -6.62 -2.59
CA PRO A 238 13.48 -5.68 -3.54
C PRO A 238 12.47 -4.59 -3.95
N THR A 239 12.98 -3.56 -4.63
CA THR A 239 12.16 -2.50 -5.24
C THR A 239 11.32 -3.05 -6.39
N ALA A 240 10.27 -2.33 -6.77
CA ALA A 240 9.41 -2.71 -7.91
C ALA A 240 10.18 -2.83 -9.24
N THR A 241 11.27 -2.05 -9.41
CA THR A 241 12.08 -2.03 -10.64
C THR A 241 13.13 -3.14 -10.70
N ASP A 242 13.40 -3.83 -9.59
CA ASP A 242 14.32 -4.97 -9.56
C ASP A 242 13.64 -6.22 -10.13
N ASP A 243 14.34 -7.00 -10.95
CA ASP A 243 13.82 -8.26 -11.49
C ASP A 243 13.47 -9.27 -10.40
N ASP A 244 14.19 -9.25 -9.28
CA ASP A 244 13.91 -10.12 -8.14
C ASP A 244 12.50 -9.91 -7.53
N TYR A 245 11.87 -8.76 -7.76
CA TYR A 245 10.48 -8.51 -7.35
C TYR A 245 9.52 -9.55 -7.97
N PHE A 246 9.71 -9.89 -9.24
CA PHE A 246 8.87 -10.86 -9.95
C PHE A 246 9.15 -12.29 -9.47
N TYR A 247 10.40 -12.62 -9.18
CA TYR A 247 10.74 -13.91 -8.58
C TYR A 247 10.10 -14.08 -7.20
N LEU A 248 10.16 -13.06 -6.33
CA LEU A 248 9.51 -13.09 -5.02
C LEU A 248 7.98 -13.10 -5.11
N SER A 249 7.39 -12.42 -6.08
CA SER A 249 5.92 -12.44 -6.31
C SER A 249 5.44 -13.83 -6.70
N VAL A 250 6.18 -14.54 -7.54
CA VAL A 250 5.88 -15.94 -7.89
C VAL A 250 6.16 -16.87 -6.71
N LEU A 251 7.23 -16.63 -5.95
CA LEU A 251 7.55 -17.37 -4.74
C LEU A 251 6.41 -17.24 -3.71
N ASP A 252 5.89 -16.03 -3.49
CA ASP A 252 4.72 -15.81 -2.64
C ASP A 252 3.52 -16.63 -3.11
N SER A 253 3.26 -16.64 -4.42
CA SER A 253 2.17 -17.47 -4.98
C SER A 253 2.35 -18.97 -4.71
N VAL A 254 3.59 -19.46 -4.66
CA VAL A 254 3.89 -20.86 -4.29
C VAL A 254 3.69 -21.10 -2.80
N LEU A 255 4.15 -20.16 -1.94
CA LEU A 255 4.10 -20.30 -0.49
C LEU A 255 2.69 -20.06 0.06
N SER A 256 2.06 -18.95 -0.25
CA SER A 256 0.85 -18.47 0.41
C SER A 256 -0.36 -18.35 -0.53
N GLY A 257 -0.12 -18.31 -1.85
CA GLY A 257 -1.12 -18.01 -2.87
C GLY A 257 -0.98 -16.57 -3.39
N ALA A 258 -1.38 -16.33 -4.64
CA ALA A 258 -1.25 -15.02 -5.24
C ALA A 258 -2.00 -13.96 -4.42
N SER A 259 -1.28 -12.95 -4.01
CA SER A 259 -1.69 -11.70 -3.34
C SER A 259 -3.12 -11.68 -2.76
N GLY A 260 -3.26 -12.05 -1.49
CA GLY A 260 -4.54 -11.94 -0.77
C GLY A 260 -5.62 -12.98 -1.11
N THR A 261 -5.39 -13.90 -2.04
CA THR A 261 -6.35 -14.97 -2.33
C THR A 261 -6.06 -16.21 -1.49
N THR A 262 -7.07 -16.71 -0.76
CA THR A 262 -6.94 -17.97 -0.04
C THR A 262 -6.73 -19.12 -1.01
N ASN A 263 -5.49 -19.58 -1.16
CA ASN A 263 -5.16 -20.68 -2.04
C ASN A 263 -4.92 -21.96 -1.26
N LYS A 264 -5.90 -22.85 -1.25
CA LYS A 264 -5.85 -24.15 -0.54
C LYS A 264 -4.78 -25.11 -1.07
N THR A 265 -4.12 -24.77 -2.16
CA THR A 265 -3.11 -25.62 -2.82
C THR A 265 -1.68 -25.13 -2.66
N CYS A 266 -1.46 -23.98 -2.01
CA CYS A 266 -0.14 -23.45 -1.72
C CYS A 266 0.57 -24.26 -0.60
N ARG A 267 1.90 -24.09 -0.49
CA ARG A 267 2.70 -24.89 0.45
C ARG A 267 2.31 -24.64 1.90
N LEU A 268 2.20 -23.37 2.32
CA LEU A 268 1.86 -23.01 3.70
C LEU A 268 0.44 -23.41 4.08
N TYR A 269 -0.52 -23.35 3.16
CA TYR A 269 -1.87 -23.85 3.46
C TYR A 269 -1.84 -25.34 3.78
N ARG A 270 -1.11 -26.13 2.99
CA ARG A 270 -0.97 -27.58 3.23
C ARG A 270 -0.22 -27.89 4.52
N ALA A 271 0.84 -27.15 4.82
CA ALA A 271 1.66 -27.37 6.00
C ALA A 271 1.03 -26.90 7.31
N LEU A 272 0.27 -25.79 7.27
CA LEU A 272 -0.24 -25.13 8.47
C LEU A 272 -1.75 -25.34 8.65
N VAL A 273 -2.55 -25.13 7.59
CA VAL A 273 -4.00 -25.15 7.71
C VAL A 273 -4.55 -26.59 7.66
N ASN A 274 -4.11 -27.41 6.69
CA ASN A 274 -4.56 -28.79 6.60
C ASN A 274 -4.11 -29.65 7.81
N THR A 275 -3.09 -29.24 8.53
CA THR A 275 -2.58 -29.90 9.74
C THR A 275 -3.19 -29.32 11.04
N ASN A 276 -4.11 -28.36 10.93
CA ASN A 276 -4.72 -27.64 12.05
C ASN A 276 -3.71 -26.91 12.97
N LEU A 277 -2.56 -26.51 12.46
CA LEU A 277 -1.65 -25.61 13.16
C LEU A 277 -2.12 -24.16 13.08
N ALA A 278 -2.60 -23.74 11.91
CA ALA A 278 -3.14 -22.41 11.69
C ALA A 278 -4.57 -22.47 11.13
N ALA A 279 -5.39 -21.47 11.47
CA ALA A 279 -6.72 -21.28 10.90
C ALA A 279 -6.64 -20.61 9.51
N ASN A 280 -5.63 -19.78 9.29
CA ASN A 280 -5.37 -19.08 8.03
C ASN A 280 -3.89 -18.79 7.87
N VAL A 281 -3.45 -18.63 6.61
CA VAL A 281 -2.12 -18.18 6.24
C VAL A 281 -2.20 -17.34 4.97
N TYR A 282 -1.42 -16.26 4.90
CA TYR A 282 -1.32 -15.41 3.72
C TYR A 282 0.05 -14.73 3.65
N GLY A 283 0.49 -14.41 2.44
CA GLY A 283 1.65 -13.58 2.17
C GLY A 283 1.26 -12.18 1.70
N SER A 284 2.19 -11.25 1.80
CA SER A 284 2.01 -9.88 1.37
C SER A 284 3.33 -9.33 0.83
N ILE A 285 3.35 -8.98 -0.45
CA ILE A 285 4.44 -8.27 -1.12
C ILE A 285 3.82 -7.13 -1.92
N ALA A 286 4.43 -5.94 -1.89
CA ALA A 286 3.96 -4.76 -2.61
C ALA A 286 5.07 -4.17 -3.50
N PRO A 287 4.73 -3.60 -4.67
CA PRO A 287 5.66 -2.83 -5.46
C PRO A 287 5.95 -1.49 -4.76
N THR A 288 7.22 -1.19 -4.52
CA THR A 288 7.64 0.01 -3.79
C THR A 288 8.87 0.67 -4.43
N ILE A 289 9.07 1.96 -4.14
CA ILE A 289 10.21 2.74 -4.63
C ILE A 289 11.52 2.26 -4.00
N ASP A 290 11.53 2.06 -2.68
CA ASP A 290 12.67 1.53 -1.92
C ASP A 290 12.36 0.10 -1.42
N PRO A 291 13.36 -0.70 -1.04
CA PRO A 291 13.14 -2.02 -0.47
C PRO A 291 12.18 -1.97 0.72
N TYR A 292 11.06 -2.68 0.62
CA TYR A 292 10.04 -2.77 1.67
C TYR A 292 10.02 -4.17 2.28
N VAL A 293 8.90 -4.61 2.84
CA VAL A 293 8.78 -5.93 3.44
C VAL A 293 7.99 -6.89 2.55
N TYR A 294 8.46 -8.13 2.49
CA TYR A 294 7.66 -9.31 2.18
C TYR A 294 7.33 -10.01 3.49
N ALA A 295 6.06 -10.18 3.81
CA ALA A 295 5.60 -10.78 5.05
C ALA A 295 4.75 -12.01 4.81
N LEU A 296 4.97 -13.05 5.64
CA LEU A 296 4.14 -14.26 5.76
C LEU A 296 3.44 -14.23 7.11
N ASN A 297 2.13 -14.37 7.12
CA ASN A 297 1.29 -14.22 8.30
C ASN A 297 0.46 -15.47 8.52
N ALA A 298 0.28 -15.88 9.77
CA ALA A 298 -0.55 -17.02 10.15
C ALA A 298 -1.39 -16.72 11.39
N THR A 299 -2.64 -17.14 11.36
CA THR A 299 -3.54 -17.13 12.52
C THR A 299 -3.43 -18.48 13.21
N VAL A 300 -2.96 -18.50 14.44
CA VAL A 300 -2.76 -19.74 15.22
C VAL A 300 -4.11 -20.40 15.51
N SER A 301 -4.22 -21.72 15.29
CA SER A 301 -5.43 -22.48 15.62
C SER A 301 -5.62 -22.63 17.13
N GLN A 302 -6.86 -22.75 17.58
CA GLN A 302 -7.15 -22.98 18.98
C GLN A 302 -6.46 -24.24 19.51
N GLY A 303 -5.79 -24.12 20.65
CA GLY A 303 -5.04 -25.21 21.28
C GLY A 303 -3.64 -25.45 20.69
N ARG A 304 -3.19 -24.58 19.79
CA ARG A 304 -1.83 -24.57 19.25
C ARG A 304 -1.04 -23.40 19.79
N THR A 305 0.27 -23.46 19.65
CA THR A 305 1.19 -22.41 20.10
C THR A 305 1.81 -21.64 18.92
N PRO A 306 2.21 -20.38 19.10
CA PRO A 306 2.96 -19.64 18.11
C PRO A 306 4.27 -20.35 17.66
N ASP A 307 4.94 -21.04 18.58
CA ASP A 307 6.18 -21.78 18.31
C ASP A 307 5.95 -22.94 17.33
N GLU A 308 4.88 -23.71 17.49
CA GLU A 308 4.52 -24.79 16.56
C GLU A 308 4.26 -24.25 15.15
N VAL A 309 3.56 -23.12 15.05
CA VAL A 309 3.22 -22.48 13.76
C VAL A 309 4.45 -21.87 13.11
N GLU A 310 5.28 -21.15 13.87
CA GLU A 310 6.54 -20.59 13.36
C GLU A 310 7.47 -21.71 12.89
N GLY A 311 7.65 -22.78 13.67
CA GLY A 311 8.49 -23.90 13.28
C GLY A 311 8.08 -24.54 11.95
N ALA A 312 6.77 -24.73 11.73
CA ALA A 312 6.25 -25.29 10.49
C ALA A 312 6.38 -24.28 9.31
N LEU A 313 6.15 -22.98 9.54
CA LEU A 313 6.35 -21.92 8.56
C LEU A 313 7.81 -21.85 8.12
N VAL A 314 8.74 -21.83 9.07
CA VAL A 314 10.18 -21.80 8.83
C VAL A 314 10.63 -23.05 8.05
N ALA A 315 10.13 -24.22 8.39
CA ALA A 315 10.47 -25.46 7.69
C ALA A 315 10.10 -25.42 6.20
N GLU A 316 8.93 -24.83 5.84
CA GLU A 316 8.54 -24.66 4.43
C GLU A 316 9.40 -23.62 3.70
N VAL A 317 9.75 -22.51 4.38
CA VAL A 317 10.66 -21.50 3.83
C VAL A 317 12.07 -22.07 3.64
N ASP A 318 12.59 -22.82 4.62
CA ASP A 318 13.92 -23.41 4.54
C ASP A 318 14.03 -24.48 3.42
N ARG A 319 12.92 -25.16 3.12
CA ARG A 319 12.89 -26.08 1.97
C ARG A 319 13.10 -25.37 0.65
N LEU A 320 12.57 -24.14 0.48
CA LEU A 320 12.79 -23.31 -0.70
C LEU A 320 14.23 -22.80 -0.85
N LEU A 321 15.02 -22.78 0.23
CA LEU A 321 16.43 -22.42 0.14
C LEU A 321 17.32 -23.57 -0.36
N GLN A 322 16.80 -24.80 -0.34
CA GLN A 322 17.55 -26.01 -0.63
C GLN A 322 17.17 -26.63 -1.98
N GLU A 323 15.90 -26.51 -2.36
CA GLU A 323 15.35 -27.18 -3.53
C GLU A 323 14.57 -26.20 -4.40
N PRO A 324 14.78 -26.17 -5.72
CA PRO A 324 13.97 -25.36 -6.61
C PRO A 324 12.49 -25.79 -6.55
N VAL A 325 11.59 -24.85 -6.84
CA VAL A 325 10.17 -25.17 -7.04
C VAL A 325 10.02 -26.10 -8.24
N SER A 326 9.08 -27.04 -8.17
CA SER A 326 8.79 -27.90 -9.33
C SER A 326 8.14 -27.10 -10.46
N GLU A 327 8.35 -27.52 -11.69
CA GLU A 327 7.69 -26.93 -12.87
C GLU A 327 6.16 -26.86 -12.70
N ALA A 328 5.55 -27.88 -12.11
CA ALA A 328 4.10 -27.92 -11.87
C ALA A 328 3.63 -26.86 -10.85
N GLU A 329 4.42 -26.59 -9.81
CA GLU A 329 4.14 -25.52 -8.85
C GLU A 329 4.31 -24.14 -9.49
N LEU A 330 5.39 -23.96 -10.27
CA LEU A 330 5.68 -22.73 -10.97
C LEU A 330 4.58 -22.39 -11.96
N GLU A 331 4.17 -23.34 -12.83
CA GLU A 331 3.09 -23.14 -13.80
C GLU A 331 1.74 -22.83 -13.15
N LYS A 332 1.46 -23.46 -11.99
CA LYS A 332 0.29 -23.13 -11.19
C LYS A 332 0.36 -21.70 -10.66
N ALA A 333 1.48 -21.28 -10.10
CA ALA A 333 1.69 -19.93 -9.56
C ALA A 333 1.54 -18.87 -10.68
N LYS A 334 2.16 -19.10 -11.84
CA LYS A 334 2.01 -18.24 -13.04
C LYS A 334 0.55 -18.10 -13.49
N LYS A 335 -0.21 -19.21 -13.51
CA LYS A 335 -1.65 -19.17 -13.83
C LYS A 335 -2.44 -18.29 -12.87
N GLN A 336 -2.14 -18.39 -11.57
CA GLN A 336 -2.82 -17.60 -10.53
C GLN A 336 -2.48 -16.13 -10.64
N ALA A 337 -1.20 -15.80 -10.83
CA ALA A 337 -0.75 -14.45 -11.01
C ALA A 337 -1.36 -13.80 -12.28
N ARG A 338 -1.44 -14.56 -13.39
CA ARG A 338 -2.14 -14.11 -14.61
C ARG A 338 -3.63 -13.82 -14.34
N ALA A 339 -4.31 -14.70 -13.62
CA ALA A 339 -5.72 -14.50 -13.30
C ALA A 339 -5.91 -13.28 -12.40
N TYR A 340 -5.06 -13.12 -11.38
CA TYR A 340 -5.07 -11.96 -10.49
C TYR A 340 -4.86 -10.66 -11.27
N PHE A 341 -3.83 -10.57 -12.11
CA PHE A 341 -3.56 -9.42 -12.96
C PHE A 341 -4.76 -9.08 -13.88
N ALA A 342 -5.36 -10.09 -14.51
CA ALA A 342 -6.52 -9.90 -15.37
C ALA A 342 -7.72 -9.32 -14.60
N TYR A 343 -8.01 -9.84 -13.41
CA TYR A 343 -9.09 -9.31 -12.56
C TYR A 343 -8.85 -7.88 -12.11
N GLN A 344 -7.63 -7.55 -11.71
CA GLN A 344 -7.29 -6.20 -11.26
C GLN A 344 -7.30 -5.17 -12.39
N SER A 345 -6.99 -5.58 -13.62
CA SER A 345 -6.95 -4.73 -14.81
C SER A 345 -8.21 -4.78 -15.68
N GLU A 346 -9.30 -5.42 -15.22
CA GLU A 346 -10.55 -5.53 -15.99
C GLU A 346 -11.30 -4.19 -16.08
N SER A 347 -11.40 -3.48 -14.95
CA SER A 347 -12.12 -2.21 -14.89
C SER A 347 -11.26 -1.01 -15.32
N ILE A 348 -11.91 0.05 -15.81
CA ILE A 348 -11.21 1.30 -16.15
C ILE A 348 -10.49 1.90 -14.94
N SER A 349 -11.09 1.79 -13.74
CA SER A 349 -10.48 2.27 -12.49
C SER A 349 -9.27 1.40 -12.10
N GLY A 350 -9.37 0.07 -12.23
CA GLY A 350 -8.24 -0.83 -11.98
C GLY A 350 -7.08 -0.59 -12.95
N GLN A 351 -7.37 -0.31 -14.23
CA GLN A 351 -6.31 0.05 -15.19
C GLN A 351 -5.67 1.40 -14.88
N ALA A 352 -6.46 2.39 -14.43
CA ALA A 352 -5.95 3.69 -14.03
C ALA A 352 -5.04 3.57 -12.79
N ASP A 353 -5.45 2.77 -11.81
CA ASP A 353 -4.65 2.48 -10.61
C ASP A 353 -3.31 1.80 -10.97
N TRP A 354 -3.33 0.77 -11.81
CA TRP A 354 -2.11 0.09 -12.26
C TRP A 354 -1.15 1.01 -13.04
N LEU A 355 -1.67 1.82 -13.97
CA LEU A 355 -0.88 2.80 -14.72
C LEU A 355 -0.29 3.87 -13.78
N GLY A 356 -1.08 4.37 -12.85
CA GLY A 356 -0.63 5.34 -11.87
C GLY A 356 0.43 4.75 -10.92
N THR A 357 0.19 3.57 -10.39
CA THR A 357 1.16 2.85 -9.55
C THR A 357 2.48 2.63 -10.31
N SER A 358 2.42 2.19 -11.58
CA SER A 358 3.60 2.05 -12.44
C SER A 358 4.41 3.36 -12.50
N MET A 359 3.74 4.48 -12.77
CA MET A 359 4.36 5.80 -12.80
C MET A 359 4.93 6.24 -11.45
N MET A 360 4.34 5.80 -10.33
CA MET A 360 4.84 6.12 -8.99
C MET A 360 6.08 5.32 -8.64
N VAL A 361 6.06 3.99 -8.86
CA VAL A 361 7.13 3.08 -8.38
C VAL A 361 8.26 2.86 -9.39
N ALA A 362 7.98 2.96 -10.69
CA ALA A 362 8.96 2.76 -11.76
C ALA A 362 9.27 4.03 -12.57
N GLY A 363 8.39 5.04 -12.55
CA GLY A 363 8.56 6.28 -13.28
C GLY A 363 8.09 6.23 -14.75
N ASP A 364 7.59 5.11 -15.22
CA ASP A 364 7.08 4.90 -16.59
C ASP A 364 5.87 3.94 -16.59
N THR A 365 5.22 3.76 -17.74
CA THR A 365 4.12 2.81 -17.93
C THR A 365 4.59 1.43 -18.38
N ASP A 366 5.86 1.28 -18.79
CA ASP A 366 6.41 0.02 -19.30
C ASP A 366 6.38 -1.07 -18.21
N TRP A 367 6.48 -0.67 -16.94
CA TRP A 367 6.37 -1.59 -15.82
C TRP A 367 5.02 -2.31 -15.80
N PHE A 368 3.91 -1.60 -16.04
CA PHE A 368 2.58 -2.19 -16.17
C PHE A 368 2.47 -3.04 -17.44
N ASP A 369 2.91 -2.52 -18.58
CA ASP A 369 2.77 -3.17 -19.89
C ASP A 369 3.57 -4.48 -19.96
N THR A 370 4.73 -4.55 -19.29
CA THR A 370 5.61 -5.72 -19.26
C THR A 370 5.43 -6.60 -18.02
N TYR A 371 4.61 -6.18 -17.04
CA TYR A 371 4.45 -6.86 -15.75
C TYR A 371 4.16 -8.35 -15.89
N LEU A 372 3.17 -8.68 -16.71
CA LEU A 372 2.76 -10.07 -16.90
C LEU A 372 3.84 -10.89 -17.62
N ASP A 373 4.49 -10.33 -18.62
CA ASP A 373 5.56 -11.01 -19.37
C ASP A 373 6.75 -11.31 -18.47
N ARG A 374 7.18 -10.35 -17.64
CA ARG A 374 8.26 -10.53 -16.66
C ARG A 374 7.89 -11.61 -15.64
N LEU A 375 6.67 -11.62 -15.14
CA LEU A 375 6.19 -12.62 -14.21
C LEU A 375 6.14 -14.02 -14.83
N LEU A 376 5.73 -14.12 -16.10
CA LEU A 376 5.70 -15.39 -16.84
C LEU A 376 7.11 -15.89 -17.24
N ALA A 377 8.10 -15.01 -17.33
CA ALA A 377 9.49 -15.35 -17.62
C ALA A 377 10.24 -15.96 -16.41
N VAL A 378 9.68 -15.91 -15.21
CA VAL A 378 10.27 -16.47 -13.98
C VAL A 378 10.58 -17.96 -14.14
N THR A 379 11.76 -18.40 -13.69
CA THR A 379 12.24 -19.78 -13.77
C THR A 379 12.40 -20.41 -12.38
N PRO A 380 12.41 -21.75 -12.25
CA PRO A 380 12.60 -22.41 -10.97
C PRO A 380 13.95 -22.04 -10.30
N ASP A 381 15.02 -21.99 -11.09
CA ASP A 381 16.36 -21.62 -10.59
C ASP A 381 16.39 -20.16 -10.11
N GLY A 382 15.76 -19.24 -10.84
CA GLY A 382 15.65 -17.85 -10.42
C GLY A 382 14.82 -17.66 -9.13
N VAL A 383 13.78 -18.47 -8.92
CA VAL A 383 13.02 -18.50 -7.66
C VAL A 383 13.90 -18.98 -6.51
N LEU A 384 14.74 -20.03 -6.73
CA LEU A 384 15.69 -20.53 -5.74
C LEU A 384 16.74 -19.46 -5.39
N ASP A 385 17.33 -18.81 -6.39
CA ASP A 385 18.32 -17.74 -6.19
C ASP A 385 17.74 -16.58 -5.40
N ALA A 386 16.52 -16.14 -5.73
CA ALA A 386 15.81 -15.09 -5.01
C ALA A 386 15.49 -15.54 -3.56
N ALA A 387 15.02 -16.78 -3.36
CA ALA A 387 14.77 -17.32 -2.03
C ALA A 387 16.05 -17.28 -1.18
N GLN A 388 17.18 -17.76 -1.69
CA GLN A 388 18.47 -17.75 -1.00
C GLN A 388 18.97 -16.34 -0.67
N ARG A 389 18.71 -15.37 -1.56
CA ARG A 389 19.12 -13.98 -1.38
C ARG A 389 18.28 -13.27 -0.33
N TYR A 390 16.95 -13.44 -0.34
CA TYR A 390 16.04 -12.66 0.49
C TYR A 390 15.54 -13.38 1.74
N LEU A 391 15.35 -14.70 1.70
CA LEU A 391 14.80 -15.48 2.81
C LEU A 391 15.85 -16.12 3.73
N ALA A 392 17.13 -15.74 3.59
CA ALA A 392 18.20 -16.26 4.44
C ALA A 392 17.87 -16.07 5.94
N PRO A 393 18.22 -17.01 6.84
CA PRO A 393 17.87 -16.95 8.26
C PRO A 393 18.26 -15.63 8.96
N THR A 394 19.39 -15.04 8.57
CA THR A 394 19.89 -13.78 9.14
C THR A 394 19.10 -12.54 8.70
N ARG A 395 18.21 -12.66 7.72
CA ARG A 395 17.39 -11.57 7.17
C ARG A 395 15.97 -11.57 7.68
N ARG A 396 15.58 -12.57 8.49
CA ARG A 396 14.21 -12.75 8.97
C ARG A 396 13.94 -11.90 10.20
N THR A 397 12.78 -11.30 10.23
CA THR A 397 12.19 -10.69 11.42
C THR A 397 10.94 -11.48 11.77
N PHE A 398 10.86 -11.95 13.02
CA PHE A 398 9.73 -12.74 13.51
C PHE A 398 8.90 -11.90 14.47
N GLY A 399 7.60 -12.06 14.42
CA GLY A 399 6.67 -11.41 15.32
C GLY A 399 5.59 -12.36 15.82
N TRP A 400 5.32 -12.29 17.11
CA TRP A 400 4.21 -12.99 17.73
C TRP A 400 3.26 -11.99 18.37
N PHE A 401 1.97 -12.18 18.16
CA PHE A 401 0.94 -11.62 19.02
C PHE A 401 0.46 -12.74 19.93
N VAL A 402 0.61 -12.51 21.25
CA VAL A 402 0.24 -13.47 22.29
C VAL A 402 -0.92 -12.88 23.08
N PRO A 403 -2.11 -13.50 23.03
CA PRO A 403 -3.26 -13.01 23.76
C PRO A 403 -3.06 -13.19 25.27
N LEU A 404 -3.20 -12.10 26.02
CA LEU A 404 -3.27 -12.15 27.48
C LEU A 404 -4.66 -12.69 27.87
N ASN A 405 -4.72 -13.89 28.38
CA ASN A 405 -5.96 -14.49 28.87
C ASN A 405 -6.48 -13.73 30.10
N GLY A 406 -7.39 -12.78 29.91
CA GLY A 406 -8.35 -12.28 30.90
C GLY A 406 -7.86 -11.84 32.27
N GLN A 407 -6.57 -11.55 32.45
CA GLN A 407 -6.12 -10.85 33.67
C GLN A 407 -6.24 -9.35 33.45
N PRO A 408 -6.98 -8.61 34.29
CA PRO A 408 -6.94 -7.16 34.23
C PRO A 408 -5.49 -6.72 34.46
N GLN A 409 -4.88 -6.08 33.48
CA GLN A 409 -3.64 -5.36 33.73
C GLN A 409 -3.98 -4.23 34.71
N ASP A 410 -3.34 -4.21 35.85
CA ASP A 410 -3.30 -3.03 36.72
C ASP A 410 -2.78 -1.86 35.88
N ARG A 411 -3.69 -0.94 35.57
CA ARG A 411 -3.34 0.34 34.94
C ARG A 411 -2.69 1.22 35.99
N GLU A 412 -1.46 0.89 36.40
CA GLU A 412 -0.61 1.79 37.17
C GLU A 412 0.74 1.92 36.44
N GLY A 413 0.94 3.08 35.91
CA GLY A 413 2.28 3.63 35.63
C GLY A 413 2.71 3.63 34.15
N LEU A 414 2.29 4.61 33.40
CA LEU A 414 3.15 5.42 32.51
C LEU A 414 2.53 6.82 32.41
#